data_1a0341ecc7cb1589839e9b5048ba4530
#
_entry.id   1a0341ecc7cb1589839e9b5048ba4530
#
_cell.length_a   1.000
_cell.length_b   1.000
_cell.length_c   1.000
_cell.angle_alpha   90.00
_cell.angle_beta   90.00
_cell.angle_gamma   90.00
#
_symmetry.space_group_name_H-M   'P 1'
#
loop_
_entity.id
_entity.type
_entity.pdbx_description
1 polymer ?
#
loop_
_entity_poly.entity_id
_entity_poly.type
_entity_poly.pdbx_seq_one_letter_code
_entity_poly.pdbx_strand_id
1 'polypeptide(L)'
;MSNASINITLPTWCSAFLERKGELFNTVESRMRFALSIAEKNIQHNGGPFGAAVFDANHRLLSIGMNLVTPTNCSMLHAEVVALMLAEESLHSYDLSLHGKQQLELVTTCEPCTMCLGAMIWSGVSSMVSGARDEDARAIGFDEGPKPAHITTELEHRGIHAQRDVLREEAVSLLQRYQRNGQPIYNPG
;
A
#
# COMPACT_ATOMS: atom_id res chain seq x y z
N MET A 1 -23.34 -28.47 -4.07
CA MET A 1 -23.17 -27.17 -3.47
C MET A 1 -21.82 -26.65 -3.99
N SER A 2 -21.79 -25.52 -4.71
CA SER A 2 -20.52 -24.91 -5.12
C SER A 2 -19.82 -24.38 -3.89
N ASN A 3 -18.59 -24.82 -3.63
CA ASN A 3 -17.76 -24.20 -2.60
C ASN A 3 -17.49 -22.75 -3.00
N ALA A 4 -17.98 -21.78 -2.24
CA ALA A 4 -17.62 -20.40 -2.43
C ALA A 4 -16.14 -20.24 -2.03
N SER A 5 -15.33 -19.63 -2.90
CA SER A 5 -13.93 -19.33 -2.64
C SER A 5 -13.64 -17.88 -3.03
N ILE A 6 -12.74 -17.25 -2.32
CA ILE A 6 -12.19 -15.93 -2.68
C ILE A 6 -10.75 -16.15 -3.11
N ASN A 7 -10.49 -15.93 -4.39
CA ASN A 7 -9.14 -16.03 -4.94
C ASN A 7 -8.70 -14.66 -5.47
N ILE A 8 -7.56 -14.17 -5.00
CA ILE A 8 -6.95 -12.95 -5.52
C ILE A 8 -5.81 -13.36 -6.45
N THR A 9 -5.99 -13.08 -7.74
CA THR A 9 -4.95 -13.34 -8.74
C THR A 9 -4.20 -12.04 -9.03
N LEU A 10 -2.91 -12.02 -8.75
CA LEU A 10 -2.07 -10.89 -9.11
C LEU A 10 -1.86 -10.82 -10.63
N PRO A 11 -1.78 -9.62 -11.21
CA PRO A 11 -1.42 -9.46 -12.62
C PRO A 11 -0.06 -10.09 -12.92
N THR A 12 0.09 -10.64 -14.13
CA THR A 12 1.32 -11.35 -14.54
C THR A 12 2.57 -10.50 -14.49
N TRP A 13 2.45 -9.18 -14.68
CA TRP A 13 3.57 -8.26 -14.60
C TRP A 13 4.19 -8.16 -13.17
N CYS A 14 3.46 -8.61 -12.14
CA CYS A 14 3.95 -8.62 -10.76
C CYS A 14 5.15 -9.56 -10.55
N SER A 15 5.35 -10.57 -11.42
CA SER A 15 6.45 -11.54 -11.29
C SER A 15 7.80 -10.86 -11.14
N ALA A 16 8.10 -9.87 -11.98
CA ALA A 16 9.35 -9.13 -11.93
C ALA A 16 9.59 -8.37 -10.61
N PHE A 17 8.52 -7.96 -9.92
CA PHE A 17 8.61 -7.35 -8.60
C PHE A 17 8.72 -8.40 -7.49
N LEU A 18 8.02 -9.53 -7.63
CA LEU A 18 8.04 -10.64 -6.67
C LEU A 18 9.41 -11.36 -6.65
N GLU A 19 10.10 -11.41 -7.79
CA GLU A 19 11.46 -11.94 -7.90
C GLU A 19 12.47 -11.15 -7.04
N ARG A 20 12.16 -9.90 -6.68
CA ARG A 20 12.97 -9.05 -5.80
C ARG A 20 12.74 -9.31 -4.31
N LYS A 21 11.89 -10.30 -3.94
CA LYS A 21 11.67 -10.69 -2.55
C LYS A 21 12.99 -11.05 -1.86
N GLY A 22 13.22 -10.47 -0.67
CA GLY A 22 14.48 -10.60 0.06
C GLY A 22 15.58 -9.64 -0.38
N GLU A 23 15.37 -8.84 -1.46
CA GLU A 23 16.29 -7.78 -1.84
C GLU A 23 16.34 -6.68 -0.78
N LEU A 24 17.53 -6.13 -0.57
CA LEU A 24 17.81 -5.09 0.42
C LEU A 24 17.61 -3.69 -0.17
N PHE A 25 16.82 -2.87 0.51
CA PHE A 25 16.58 -1.46 0.17
C PHE A 25 17.04 -0.55 1.32
N ASN A 26 18.30 -0.12 1.29
CA ASN A 26 18.99 0.52 2.42
C ASN A 26 18.37 1.85 2.87
N THR A 27 17.79 2.63 1.97
CA THR A 27 17.25 3.95 2.31
C THR A 27 15.72 3.97 2.21
N VAL A 28 15.08 4.82 2.98
CA VAL A 28 13.63 4.99 2.94
C VAL A 28 13.18 5.47 1.55
N GLU A 29 13.99 6.31 0.90
CA GLU A 29 13.71 6.79 -0.45
C GLU A 29 13.78 5.64 -1.47
N SER A 30 14.71 4.69 -1.33
CA SER A 30 14.79 3.52 -2.21
C SER A 30 13.55 2.63 -2.07
N ARG A 31 13.04 2.45 -0.86
CA ARG A 31 11.78 1.72 -0.59
C ARG A 31 10.57 2.43 -1.17
N MET A 32 10.49 3.75 -1.01
CA MET A 32 9.41 4.55 -1.59
C MET A 32 9.46 4.55 -3.12
N ARG A 33 10.63 4.71 -3.75
CA ARG A 33 10.75 4.60 -5.22
C ARG A 33 10.32 3.23 -5.73
N PHE A 34 10.59 2.19 -4.97
CA PHE A 34 10.10 0.85 -5.31
C PHE A 34 8.55 0.80 -5.29
N ALA A 35 7.90 1.32 -4.24
CA ALA A 35 6.44 1.41 -4.17
C ALA A 35 5.86 2.27 -5.31
N LEU A 36 6.50 3.41 -5.63
CA LEU A 36 6.11 4.26 -6.75
C LEU A 36 6.22 3.52 -8.09
N SER A 37 7.25 2.70 -8.29
CA SER A 37 7.40 1.91 -9.52
C SER A 37 6.31 0.85 -9.68
N ILE A 38 5.81 0.28 -8.57
CA ILE A 38 4.64 -0.61 -8.58
C ILE A 38 3.38 0.15 -9.02
N ALA A 39 3.12 1.33 -8.42
CA ALA A 39 1.98 2.17 -8.77
C ALA A 39 2.01 2.59 -10.25
N GLU A 40 3.17 3.01 -10.74
CA GLU A 40 3.34 3.37 -12.16
C GLU A 40 3.08 2.20 -13.10
N LYS A 41 3.60 1.02 -12.75
CA LYS A 41 3.34 -0.19 -13.54
C LYS A 41 1.87 -0.58 -13.52
N ASN A 42 1.20 -0.43 -12.37
CA ASN A 42 -0.22 -0.69 -12.22
C ASN A 42 -1.07 0.23 -13.12
N ILE A 43 -0.76 1.52 -13.17
CA ILE A 43 -1.41 2.49 -14.07
C ILE A 43 -1.29 2.04 -15.54
N GLN A 44 -0.10 1.59 -15.97
CA GLN A 44 0.15 1.10 -17.33
C GLN A 44 -0.72 -0.12 -17.69
N HIS A 45 -1.28 -0.80 -16.68
CA HIS A 45 -2.14 -1.99 -16.82
C HIS A 45 -3.59 -1.72 -16.34
N ASN A 46 -4.04 -0.47 -16.44
CA ASN A 46 -5.40 -0.03 -16.11
C ASN A 46 -5.79 -0.20 -14.63
N GLY A 47 -4.84 -0.28 -13.72
CA GLY A 47 -5.08 -0.23 -12.29
C GLY A 47 -5.01 1.19 -11.74
N GLY A 48 -5.37 1.36 -10.45
CA GLY A 48 -5.32 2.65 -9.77
C GLY A 48 -3.88 3.12 -9.45
N PRO A 49 -3.70 4.42 -9.12
CA PRO A 49 -2.39 5.07 -8.99
C PRO A 49 -1.71 4.82 -7.64
N PHE A 50 -1.98 3.69 -7.01
CA PHE A 50 -1.48 3.37 -5.67
C PHE A 50 -0.64 2.10 -5.69
N GLY A 51 0.49 2.15 -4.99
CA GLY A 51 1.40 1.04 -4.80
C GLY A 51 1.88 0.98 -3.36
N ALA A 52 2.14 -0.23 -2.88
CA ALA A 52 2.65 -0.47 -1.54
C ALA A 52 3.64 -1.63 -1.52
N ALA A 53 4.44 -1.71 -0.47
CA ALA A 53 5.31 -2.84 -0.21
C ALA A 53 5.52 -2.99 1.29
N VAL A 54 5.73 -4.22 1.76
CA VAL A 54 6.13 -4.50 3.14
C VAL A 54 7.59 -4.92 3.17
N PHE A 55 8.33 -4.35 4.11
CA PHE A 55 9.74 -4.63 4.35
C PHE A 55 9.96 -5.17 5.76
N ASP A 56 10.96 -6.01 5.94
CA ASP A 56 11.38 -6.49 7.25
C ASP A 56 12.28 -5.48 8.00
N ALA A 57 12.62 -5.77 9.24
CA ALA A 57 13.51 -4.94 10.07
C ALA A 57 14.91 -4.72 9.48
N ASN A 58 15.33 -5.54 8.53
CA ASN A 58 16.59 -5.40 7.81
C ASN A 58 16.40 -4.70 6.46
N HIS A 59 15.22 -4.09 6.23
CA HIS A 59 14.85 -3.41 4.99
C HIS A 59 14.86 -4.32 3.76
N ARG A 60 14.58 -5.62 3.94
CA ARG A 60 14.41 -6.57 2.83
C ARG A 60 12.94 -6.64 2.43
N LEU A 61 12.71 -6.67 1.13
CA LEU A 61 11.36 -6.79 0.58
C LEU A 61 10.70 -8.11 1.01
N LEU A 62 9.53 -8.03 1.62
CA LEU A 62 8.70 -9.16 2.01
C LEU A 62 7.52 -9.38 1.06
N SER A 63 6.78 -8.32 0.75
CA SER A 63 5.62 -8.37 -0.14
C SER A 63 5.42 -7.07 -0.90
N ILE A 64 4.58 -7.14 -1.92
CA ILE A 64 4.19 -5.99 -2.76
C ILE A 64 2.68 -5.83 -2.77
N GLY A 65 2.20 -4.63 -3.06
CA GLY A 65 0.77 -4.35 -3.23
C GLY A 65 0.53 -3.31 -4.31
N MET A 66 -0.57 -3.47 -5.02
CA MET A 66 -1.05 -2.54 -6.03
C MET A 66 -2.56 -2.44 -5.93
N ASN A 67 -3.12 -1.31 -6.35
CA ASN A 67 -4.56 -1.13 -6.32
C ASN A 67 -5.23 -1.95 -7.44
N LEU A 68 -6.02 -2.94 -7.04
CA LEU A 68 -6.73 -3.87 -7.93
C LEU A 68 -8.25 -3.66 -7.93
N VAL A 69 -8.77 -2.54 -7.42
CA VAL A 69 -10.21 -2.28 -7.32
C VAL A 69 -10.91 -2.45 -8.66
N THR A 70 -10.48 -1.71 -9.67
CA THR A 70 -11.10 -1.74 -11.00
C THR A 70 -10.83 -3.04 -11.76
N PRO A 71 -9.62 -3.61 -11.79
CA PRO A 71 -9.37 -4.85 -12.51
C PRO A 71 -10.12 -6.06 -11.97
N THR A 72 -10.43 -6.07 -10.66
CA THR A 72 -11.07 -7.24 -10.02
C THR A 72 -12.53 -6.99 -9.61
N ASN A 73 -13.06 -5.78 -9.81
CA ASN A 73 -14.36 -5.35 -9.28
C ASN A 73 -14.50 -5.59 -7.76
N CYS A 74 -13.42 -5.35 -7.01
CA CYS A 74 -13.41 -5.54 -5.56
C CYS A 74 -12.89 -4.29 -4.86
N SER A 75 -13.78 -3.54 -4.18
CA SER A 75 -13.44 -2.29 -3.50
C SER A 75 -12.44 -2.44 -2.35
N MET A 76 -12.24 -3.66 -1.86
CA MET A 76 -11.32 -3.93 -0.74
C MET A 76 -9.85 -4.03 -1.18
N LEU A 77 -9.57 -4.24 -2.48
CA LEU A 77 -8.23 -4.52 -2.97
C LEU A 77 -7.42 -3.24 -3.25
N HIS A 78 -7.27 -2.42 -2.22
CA HIS A 78 -6.32 -1.31 -2.19
C HIS A 78 -4.88 -1.83 -2.09
N ALA A 79 -3.90 -1.02 -2.47
CA ALA A 79 -2.49 -1.41 -2.52
C ALA A 79 -1.97 -1.89 -1.15
N GLU A 80 -2.31 -1.19 -0.08
CA GLU A 80 -1.89 -1.53 1.28
C GLU A 80 -2.49 -2.85 1.72
N VAL A 81 -3.79 -3.06 1.46
CA VAL A 81 -4.48 -4.31 1.82
C VAL A 81 -3.84 -5.49 1.09
N VAL A 82 -3.58 -5.36 -0.21
CA VAL A 82 -2.92 -6.41 -1.00
C VAL A 82 -1.52 -6.71 -0.45
N ALA A 83 -0.73 -5.67 -0.12
CA ALA A 83 0.62 -5.85 0.44
C ALA A 83 0.58 -6.58 1.79
N LEU A 84 -0.34 -6.19 2.69
CA LEU A 84 -0.50 -6.81 4.00
C LEU A 84 -0.95 -8.28 3.87
N MET A 85 -1.95 -8.57 3.06
CA MET A 85 -2.43 -9.94 2.82
C MET A 85 -1.31 -10.86 2.30
N LEU A 86 -0.49 -10.39 1.36
CA LEU A 86 0.65 -11.17 0.86
C LEU A 86 1.77 -11.32 1.89
N ALA A 87 1.96 -10.34 2.78
CA ALA A 87 2.89 -10.47 3.90
C ALA A 87 2.41 -11.53 4.90
N GLU A 88 1.15 -11.48 5.30
CA GLU A 88 0.51 -12.46 6.19
C GLU A 88 0.54 -13.87 5.62
N GLU A 89 0.22 -14.04 4.33
CA GLU A 89 0.33 -15.31 3.62
C GLU A 89 1.77 -15.83 3.65
N SER A 90 2.74 -14.97 3.31
CA SER A 90 4.16 -15.32 3.25
C SER A 90 4.73 -15.76 4.61
N LEU A 91 4.22 -15.19 5.70
CA LEU A 91 4.65 -15.47 7.07
C LEU A 91 3.76 -16.51 7.76
N HIS A 92 2.69 -16.97 7.08
CA HIS A 92 1.68 -17.88 7.65
C HIS A 92 1.09 -17.36 8.96
N SER A 93 0.85 -16.03 9.06
CA SER A 93 0.35 -15.35 10.25
C SER A 93 -0.59 -14.22 9.91
N TYR A 94 -1.73 -14.15 10.58
CA TYR A 94 -2.65 -13.01 10.54
C TYR A 94 -2.21 -11.84 11.42
N ASP A 95 -1.20 -12.03 12.24
CA ASP A 95 -0.65 -11.02 13.15
C ASP A 95 0.85 -10.87 12.88
N LEU A 96 1.21 -9.80 12.20
CA LEU A 96 2.57 -9.49 11.80
C LEU A 96 3.44 -9.07 12.99
N SER A 97 2.84 -8.70 14.14
CA SER A 97 3.57 -8.35 15.36
C SER A 97 4.19 -9.58 16.04
N LEU A 98 3.63 -10.78 15.80
CA LEU A 98 4.08 -12.03 16.43
C LEU A 98 5.39 -12.58 15.83
N HIS A 99 5.87 -12.06 14.72
CA HIS A 99 7.12 -12.51 14.11
C HIS A 99 8.37 -12.00 14.83
N GLY A 100 8.26 -11.89 16.16
CA GLY A 100 9.36 -11.63 17.06
C GLY A 100 9.92 -10.21 16.93
N LYS A 101 11.24 -10.06 16.96
CA LYS A 101 11.95 -8.77 16.89
C LYS A 101 11.90 -8.12 15.48
N GLN A 102 11.13 -8.67 14.54
CA GLN A 102 11.02 -8.14 13.19
C GLN A 102 9.94 -7.05 13.17
N GLN A 103 10.39 -5.82 13.28
CA GLN A 103 9.55 -4.65 13.01
C GLN A 103 9.27 -4.61 11.51
N LEU A 104 8.03 -4.89 11.11
CA LEU A 104 7.64 -4.81 9.70
C LEU A 104 7.18 -3.39 9.36
N GLU A 105 7.65 -2.90 8.22
CA GLU A 105 7.35 -1.58 7.70
C GLU A 105 6.45 -1.67 6.48
N LEU A 106 5.30 -1.00 6.51
CA LEU A 106 4.48 -0.75 5.33
C LEU A 106 4.93 0.55 4.66
N VAL A 107 5.36 0.49 3.41
CA VAL A 107 5.65 1.66 2.57
C VAL A 107 4.52 1.79 1.55
N THR A 108 3.86 2.95 1.51
CA THR A 108 2.74 3.23 0.60
C THR A 108 2.92 4.56 -0.10
N THR A 109 2.54 4.64 -1.38
CA THR A 109 2.72 5.85 -2.21
C THR A 109 1.83 7.01 -1.80
N CYS A 110 0.75 6.73 -1.06
CA CYS A 110 -0.15 7.75 -0.48
C CYS A 110 -0.48 7.37 0.95
N GLU A 111 -0.87 8.33 1.78
CA GLU A 111 -1.39 8.07 3.12
C GLU A 111 -2.58 7.10 3.04
N PRO A 112 -2.64 6.08 3.93
CA PRO A 112 -3.72 5.10 3.91
C PRO A 112 -5.10 5.74 4.06
N CYS A 113 -6.07 5.34 3.24
CA CYS A 113 -7.47 5.70 3.43
C CYS A 113 -8.02 5.10 4.73
N THR A 114 -9.25 5.46 5.12
CA THR A 114 -9.88 4.94 6.36
C THR A 114 -9.87 3.42 6.44
N MET A 115 -10.13 2.72 5.34
CA MET A 115 -10.12 1.26 5.30
C MET A 115 -8.70 0.70 5.49
N CYS A 116 -7.72 1.24 4.76
CA CYS A 116 -6.33 0.80 4.83
C CYS A 116 -5.69 1.10 6.19
N LEU A 117 -6.07 2.23 6.80
CA LEU A 117 -5.67 2.55 8.17
C LEU A 117 -6.13 1.47 9.16
N GLY A 118 -7.39 1.03 9.05
CA GLY A 118 -7.91 -0.07 9.84
C GLY A 118 -7.16 -1.36 9.58
N ALA A 119 -6.95 -1.73 8.31
CA ALA A 119 -6.21 -2.94 7.93
C ALA A 119 -4.78 -2.94 8.50
N MET A 120 -4.08 -1.82 8.42
CA MET A 120 -2.74 -1.65 8.99
C MET A 120 -2.72 -1.85 10.51
N ILE A 121 -3.70 -1.29 11.24
CA ILE A 121 -3.83 -1.47 12.69
C ILE A 121 -4.05 -2.95 13.05
N TRP A 122 -4.90 -3.64 12.30
CA TRP A 122 -5.24 -5.04 12.56
C TRP A 122 -4.15 -6.02 12.14
N SER A 123 -3.35 -5.68 11.13
CA SER A 123 -2.23 -6.54 10.68
C SER A 123 -1.10 -6.65 11.70
N GLY A 124 -0.97 -5.71 12.63
CA GLY A 124 0.14 -5.68 13.58
C GLY A 124 1.46 -5.16 13.02
N VAL A 125 1.45 -4.49 11.85
CA VAL A 125 2.65 -3.83 11.32
C VAL A 125 3.11 -2.73 12.27
N SER A 126 4.42 -2.56 12.44
CA SER A 126 5.00 -1.68 13.47
C SER A 126 5.37 -0.28 12.96
N SER A 127 5.44 -0.11 11.65
CA SER A 127 5.75 1.20 11.06
C SER A 127 5.09 1.40 9.70
N MET A 128 4.87 2.66 9.36
CA MET A 128 4.32 3.11 8.09
C MET A 128 5.19 4.24 7.52
N VAL A 129 5.48 4.15 6.24
CA VAL A 129 6.08 5.24 5.45
C VAL A 129 5.12 5.62 4.34
N SER A 130 4.78 6.91 4.22
CA SER A 130 3.90 7.39 3.15
C SER A 130 4.53 8.49 2.30
N GLY A 131 4.16 8.52 1.01
CA GLY A 131 4.57 9.54 0.05
C GLY A 131 3.61 10.73 0.02
N ALA A 132 2.61 10.70 -0.87
CA ALA A 132 1.55 11.70 -0.96
C ALA A 132 0.69 11.72 0.30
N ARG A 133 0.05 12.84 0.57
CA ARG A 133 -0.91 12.99 1.67
C ARG A 133 -2.34 12.69 1.21
N ASP A 134 -3.23 12.51 2.18
CA ASP A 134 -4.68 12.43 1.99
C ASP A 134 -5.23 13.58 1.13
N GLU A 135 -4.80 14.80 1.44
CA GLU A 135 -5.21 16.00 0.71
C GLU A 135 -4.80 15.97 -0.77
N ASP A 136 -3.67 15.33 -1.11
CA ASP A 136 -3.19 15.19 -2.48
C ASP A 136 -4.06 14.22 -3.30
N ALA A 137 -4.49 13.11 -2.69
CA ALA A 137 -5.43 12.16 -3.31
C ALA A 137 -6.81 12.78 -3.50
N ARG A 138 -7.32 13.49 -2.49
CA ARG A 138 -8.58 14.23 -2.57
C ARG A 138 -8.55 15.32 -3.64
N ALA A 139 -7.41 16.00 -3.81
CA ALA A 139 -7.26 17.05 -4.82
C ALA A 139 -7.44 16.54 -6.25
N ILE A 140 -7.20 15.26 -6.52
CA ILE A 140 -7.44 14.64 -7.82
C ILE A 140 -8.79 13.91 -7.90
N GLY A 141 -9.58 13.91 -6.82
CA GLY A 141 -10.97 13.43 -6.79
C GLY A 141 -11.20 12.10 -6.07
N PHE A 142 -10.19 11.46 -5.48
CA PHE A 142 -10.41 10.26 -4.67
C PHE A 142 -11.07 10.59 -3.32
N ASP A 143 -11.98 9.73 -2.88
CA ASP A 143 -12.52 9.76 -1.54
C ASP A 143 -11.68 8.86 -0.61
N GLU A 144 -11.12 9.46 0.41
CA GLU A 144 -10.27 8.78 1.40
C GLU A 144 -11.04 8.36 2.66
N GLY A 145 -12.34 8.62 2.69
CA GLY A 145 -13.22 8.38 3.85
C GLY A 145 -12.95 9.31 5.04
N PRO A 146 -13.69 9.13 6.14
CA PRO A 146 -13.50 9.92 7.36
C PRO A 146 -12.27 9.41 8.13
N LYS A 147 -11.30 10.28 8.39
CA LYS A 147 -10.08 9.96 9.12
C LYS A 147 -9.99 10.74 10.44
N PRO A 148 -9.28 10.22 11.46
CA PRO A 148 -8.94 11.00 12.65
C PRO A 148 -8.16 12.27 12.27
N ALA A 149 -8.43 13.39 12.95
CA ALA A 149 -7.75 14.65 12.70
C ALA A 149 -6.22 14.58 12.94
N HIS A 150 -5.80 13.68 13.83
CA HIS A 150 -4.40 13.49 14.23
C HIS A 150 -3.97 12.04 14.02
N ILE A 151 -4.01 11.58 12.78
CA ILE A 151 -3.73 10.17 12.40
C ILE A 151 -2.37 9.70 12.91
N THR A 152 -1.31 10.51 12.84
CA THR A 152 0.04 10.14 13.29
C THR A 152 0.05 9.86 14.80
N THR A 153 -0.59 10.71 15.60
CA THR A 153 -0.71 10.53 17.05
C THR A 153 -1.49 9.27 17.40
N GLU A 154 -2.56 8.98 16.66
CA GLU A 154 -3.35 7.75 16.87
C GLU A 154 -2.55 6.49 16.55
N LEU A 155 -1.70 6.52 15.53
CA LEU A 155 -0.79 5.42 15.20
C LEU A 155 0.30 5.25 16.25
N GLU A 156 0.90 6.33 16.71
CA GLU A 156 1.92 6.32 17.76
C GLU A 156 1.38 5.75 19.08
N HIS A 157 0.14 6.11 19.48
CA HIS A 157 -0.52 5.53 20.65
C HIS A 157 -0.71 4.01 20.54
N ARG A 158 -0.71 3.47 19.33
CA ARG A 158 -0.79 2.03 19.04
C ARG A 158 0.57 1.38 18.81
N GLY A 159 1.66 2.13 19.01
CA GLY A 159 3.02 1.65 18.78
C GLY A 159 3.41 1.54 17.30
N ILE A 160 2.66 2.18 16.39
CA ILE A 160 2.97 2.21 14.97
C ILE A 160 3.68 3.52 14.65
N HIS A 161 4.95 3.44 14.32
CA HIS A 161 5.73 4.61 13.93
C HIS A 161 5.35 5.08 12.51
N ALA A 162 5.02 6.36 12.35
CA ALA A 162 4.59 6.92 11.06
C ALA A 162 5.57 7.97 10.53
N GLN A 163 6.18 7.70 9.37
CA GLN A 163 7.00 8.64 8.61
C GLN A 163 6.23 9.07 7.35
N ARG A 164 6.00 10.37 7.21
CA ARG A 164 5.24 10.95 6.10
C ARG A 164 6.14 11.74 5.15
N ASP A 165 5.60 12.09 4.00
CA ASP A 165 6.21 13.01 3.02
C ASP A 165 7.50 12.49 2.35
N VAL A 166 7.72 11.17 2.39
CA VAL A 166 8.89 10.58 1.72
C VAL A 166 8.67 10.59 0.21
N LEU A 167 9.49 11.37 -0.52
CA LEU A 167 9.34 11.62 -1.95
C LEU A 167 7.93 12.12 -2.34
N ARG A 168 7.32 12.98 -1.50
CA ARG A 168 5.96 13.48 -1.71
C ARG A 168 5.77 14.09 -3.08
N GLU A 169 6.73 14.88 -3.58
CA GLU A 169 6.63 15.52 -4.89
C GLU A 169 6.54 14.48 -6.02
N GLU A 170 7.33 13.39 -5.94
CA GLU A 170 7.28 12.30 -6.92
C GLU A 170 5.91 11.57 -6.86
N ALA A 171 5.41 11.31 -5.65
CA ALA A 171 4.11 10.66 -5.44
C ALA A 171 2.94 11.54 -5.94
N VAL A 172 2.94 12.83 -5.62
CA VAL A 172 1.93 13.78 -6.10
C VAL A 172 1.97 13.91 -7.63
N SER A 173 3.17 13.97 -8.21
CA SER A 173 3.32 13.99 -9.67
C SER A 173 2.71 12.76 -10.34
N LEU A 174 2.85 11.58 -9.74
CA LEU A 174 2.23 10.35 -10.23
C LEU A 174 0.70 10.43 -10.20
N LEU A 175 0.11 10.88 -9.09
CA LEU A 175 -1.34 11.09 -8.93
C LEU A 175 -1.87 12.09 -9.98
N GLN A 176 -1.19 13.21 -10.18
CA GLN A 176 -1.56 14.22 -11.16
C GLN A 176 -1.47 13.71 -12.62
N ARG A 177 -0.45 12.87 -12.93
CA ARG A 177 -0.36 12.24 -14.25
C ARG A 177 -1.52 11.29 -14.49
N TYR A 178 -1.90 10.51 -13.49
CA TYR A 178 -3.07 9.63 -13.54
C TYR A 178 -4.34 10.41 -13.90
N GLN A 179 -4.61 11.51 -13.17
CA GLN A 179 -5.78 12.36 -13.43
C GLN A 179 -5.73 12.99 -14.84
N ARG A 180 -4.59 13.58 -15.23
CA ARG A 180 -4.45 14.23 -16.54
C ARG A 180 -4.64 13.27 -17.72
N ASN A 181 -4.33 12.00 -17.53
CA ASN A 181 -4.52 10.96 -18.55
C ASN A 181 -5.98 10.46 -18.62
N GLY A 182 -6.91 11.09 -17.89
CA GLY A 182 -8.34 10.74 -17.91
C GLY A 182 -8.63 9.35 -17.31
N GLN A 183 -7.76 8.85 -16.47
CA GLN A 183 -7.97 7.55 -15.82
C GLN A 183 -9.13 7.62 -14.82
N PRO A 184 -9.87 6.52 -14.59
CA PRO A 184 -11.09 6.53 -13.79
C PRO A 184 -10.80 6.80 -12.31
N ILE A 185 -11.55 7.73 -11.73
CA ILE A 185 -11.64 7.91 -10.28
C ILE A 185 -12.80 7.04 -9.79
N TYR A 186 -12.49 6.02 -9.00
CA TYR A 186 -13.44 5.01 -8.54
C TYR A 186 -13.78 5.25 -7.07
N ASN A 187 -14.83 6.03 -6.83
CA ASN A 187 -15.42 6.25 -5.52
C ASN A 187 -16.74 5.46 -5.41
N PRO A 188 -17.15 5.05 -4.20
CA PRO A 188 -18.52 4.62 -3.98
C PRO A 188 -19.47 5.77 -4.26
N GLY A 189 -20.62 5.48 -4.90
CA GLY A 189 -21.65 6.46 -5.24
C GLY A 189 -22.52 6.86 -4.05
#